data_37cba06d2ad2d28caf2a3da72559750b
#
_entry.id   37cba06d2ad2d28caf2a3da72559750b
#
_cell.length_a   1.000
_cell.length_b   1.000
_cell.length_c   1.000
_cell.angle_alpha   90.00
_cell.angle_beta   90.00
_cell.angle_gamma   90.00
#
_symmetry.space_group_name_H-M   'P 1'
#
loop_
_entity.id
_entity.type
_entity.pdbx_description
1 polymer ?
#
loop_
_entity_poly.entity_id
_entity_poly.type
_entity_poly.pdbx_seq_one_letter_code
_entity_poly.pdbx_strand_id
1 'polypeptide(L)'
;MKTIAQQSPQRQLSWRRLWQKGLFMVLLLAPMGRLMAQKNAEKPTDSTAKHIIMWVDATANFQTFSHPDSIDYYVRKLHLLGFTDLVVDVRPVSGEVLFNTSLAPKLQTWKQFTRPDFDYLGRFITIAHAFGMKVHAAMNCFSAGHNYFDRGPIYTKHAEWASMQYTPAGRLPITQQKEKYAAMVNPLAKGYLPHMKKLLKALLSAYPTVDGVVLDRVRYDGIEADFSDTSRRAFEHYIHHRVEKFPQDIFTWVKNDAQQWVVRPGKWYALWIEWRAKVIHDVMVALRKQVKQVRPKALFGTYTGAWYPTYYEVGVNFTHPSYHPERDFAWATPRYHTTGYMPLIDFYMAGNYYPTIEQPKNATDEGAQWYSVEGSCRQLRRLLCGHPFYGSVLIDQLAPQPEKISRAIQTNLSLSDGVMLFDISHLIAHPQWWNEVEKGLQGRMQHPSKQ
;
A
#
# COMPACT_ATOMS: atom_id res chain seq x y z
N MET A 1 -12.04 -10.51 16.28
CA MET A 1 -11.11 -9.80 15.36
C MET A 1 -11.85 -8.60 14.79
N LYS A 2 -11.62 -7.40 15.29
CA LYS A 2 -12.20 -6.19 14.69
C LYS A 2 -11.33 -5.79 13.51
N THR A 3 -11.94 -5.77 12.35
CA THR A 3 -11.38 -5.63 11.01
C THR A 3 -10.74 -4.25 10.82
N ILE A 4 -9.61 -4.21 10.12
CA ILE A 4 -8.81 -3.03 9.72
C ILE A 4 -9.62 -2.02 8.87
N ALA A 5 -10.85 -2.35 8.47
CA ALA A 5 -11.68 -1.60 7.52
C ALA A 5 -12.54 -0.49 8.11
N GLN A 6 -12.51 -0.21 9.42
CA GLN A 6 -13.37 0.80 10.03
C GLN A 6 -12.65 2.10 10.41
N GLN A 7 -12.00 2.73 9.44
CA GLN A 7 -11.91 4.19 9.44
C GLN A 7 -12.66 4.70 8.20
N SER A 8 -13.94 4.93 8.38
CA SER A 8 -14.82 5.42 7.34
C SER A 8 -14.47 6.86 6.91
N PRO A 9 -14.60 7.17 5.61
CA PRO A 9 -14.35 8.53 5.06
C PRO A 9 -15.44 9.57 5.42
N GLN A 10 -16.36 9.29 6.30
CA GLN A 10 -17.50 10.19 6.61
C GLN A 10 -17.14 11.53 7.25
N ARG A 11 -15.84 11.94 7.30
CA ARG A 11 -15.43 13.15 8.01
C ARG A 11 -15.09 14.37 7.15
N GLN A 12 -15.46 14.43 5.86
CA GLN A 12 -15.12 15.60 5.02
C GLN A 12 -16.30 16.21 4.26
N LEU A 13 -17.35 16.62 4.97
CA LEU A 13 -18.46 17.37 4.36
C LEU A 13 -18.69 18.70 5.08
N SER A 14 -17.75 19.65 5.05
CA SER A 14 -18.06 21.01 5.53
C SER A 14 -17.26 22.18 4.92
N TRP A 15 -16.57 22.03 3.79
CA TRP A 15 -15.77 23.14 3.23
C TRP A 15 -16.23 23.64 1.87
N ARG A 16 -17.55 23.81 1.64
CA ARG A 16 -18.08 24.58 0.49
C ARG A 16 -18.90 25.76 0.97
N ARG A 17 -18.26 26.89 1.20
CA ARG A 17 -18.79 28.27 1.00
C ARG A 17 -17.66 29.25 1.21
N LEU A 18 -17.12 29.75 0.10
CA LEU A 18 -16.50 31.07 -0.06
C LEU A 18 -15.55 31.03 -1.26
N TRP A 19 -15.85 31.79 -2.23
CA TRP A 19 -15.11 32.28 -3.41
C TRP A 19 -15.86 32.02 -4.72
N GLN A 20 -16.91 32.80 -4.91
CA GLN A 20 -17.33 33.25 -6.25
C GLN A 20 -17.10 34.75 -6.30
N LYS A 21 -16.25 35.18 -7.24
CA LYS A 21 -16.34 36.37 -8.10
C LYS A 21 -14.96 36.81 -8.56
N GLY A 22 -14.77 36.85 -9.87
CA GLY A 22 -13.59 37.44 -10.52
C GLY A 22 -13.45 36.98 -11.96
N LEU A 23 -14.35 37.52 -12.80
CA LEU A 23 -14.28 37.45 -14.28
C LEU A 23 -13.15 38.34 -14.77
N PHE A 24 -12.21 37.86 -15.59
CA PHE A 24 -11.59 38.66 -16.65
C PHE A 24 -11.13 37.78 -17.82
N MET A 25 -11.60 38.21 -18.98
CA MET A 25 -11.41 37.68 -20.32
C MET A 25 -10.21 38.36 -20.98
N VAL A 26 -9.27 37.63 -21.60
CA VAL A 26 -8.48 38.16 -22.76
C VAL A 26 -8.04 37.01 -23.67
N LEU A 27 -8.16 37.33 -24.98
CA LEU A 27 -8.06 36.58 -26.20
C LEU A 27 -6.65 36.03 -26.55
N LEU A 28 -6.71 34.90 -27.28
CA LEU A 28 -5.99 34.45 -28.49
C LEU A 28 -4.63 35.08 -28.85
N LEU A 29 -3.64 34.20 -29.09
CA LEU A 29 -2.83 34.17 -30.32
C LEU A 29 -1.96 32.89 -30.34
N ALA A 30 -2.17 32.05 -31.37
CA ALA A 30 -1.22 31.02 -31.77
C ALA A 30 -0.13 31.60 -32.67
N PRO A 31 1.05 31.00 -32.77
CA PRO A 31 1.47 30.55 -34.08
C PRO A 31 2.04 29.13 -34.16
N MET A 32 1.82 28.55 -35.29
CA MET A 32 2.35 27.34 -35.90
C MET A 32 3.88 27.23 -35.88
N GLY A 33 4.34 25.97 -35.76
CA GLY A 33 5.56 25.56 -36.50
C GLY A 33 6.56 24.75 -35.68
N ARG A 34 6.60 23.45 -35.81
CA ARG A 34 7.53 22.62 -36.56
C ARG A 34 7.50 21.15 -36.12
N LEU A 35 7.20 20.31 -37.12
CA LEU A 35 7.56 18.89 -37.14
C LEU A 35 9.09 18.75 -36.96
N MET A 36 9.48 17.75 -36.21
CA MET A 36 10.56 16.78 -36.44
C MET A 36 10.96 16.10 -35.14
N ALA A 37 10.75 14.86 -35.01
CA ALA A 37 11.62 13.73 -34.79
C ALA A 37 10.85 12.58 -34.11
N GLN A 38 10.29 11.73 -34.97
CA GLN A 38 9.97 10.36 -34.61
C GLN A 38 11.29 9.65 -34.28
N LYS A 39 11.55 9.37 -33.01
CA LYS A 39 12.49 8.33 -32.59
C LYS A 39 11.68 7.17 -32.03
N ASN A 40 11.87 6.04 -32.69
CA ASN A 40 11.37 4.71 -32.40
C ASN A 40 10.94 4.48 -30.95
N ALA A 41 9.63 4.54 -30.71
CA ALA A 41 9.04 3.88 -29.57
C ALA A 41 9.07 2.38 -29.87
N GLU A 42 9.87 1.61 -29.14
CA GLU A 42 9.73 0.17 -29.09
C GLU A 42 8.27 -0.14 -28.80
N LYS A 43 7.64 -0.93 -29.69
CA LYS A 43 6.30 -1.45 -29.49
C LYS A 43 6.24 -2.13 -28.13
N PRO A 44 5.22 -1.86 -27.30
CA PRO A 44 4.98 -2.66 -26.12
C PRO A 44 4.81 -4.11 -26.56
N THR A 45 5.59 -5.01 -26.00
CA THR A 45 5.36 -6.45 -26.14
C THR A 45 3.94 -6.72 -25.70
N ASP A 46 3.14 -7.23 -26.60
CA ASP A 46 1.74 -7.61 -26.43
C ASP A 46 1.63 -8.79 -25.45
N SER A 47 1.72 -8.50 -24.16
CA SER A 47 1.40 -9.42 -23.08
C SER A 47 -0.03 -9.17 -22.64
N THR A 48 -0.99 -9.69 -23.40
CA THR A 48 -2.43 -9.61 -23.12
C THR A 48 -2.87 -10.42 -21.89
N ALA A 49 -1.97 -11.16 -21.26
CA ALA A 49 -2.27 -11.97 -20.09
C ALA A 49 -2.27 -11.11 -18.80
N LYS A 50 -3.45 -10.93 -18.19
CA LYS A 50 -3.61 -10.21 -16.92
C LYS A 50 -3.02 -11.01 -15.77
N HIS A 51 -2.40 -10.33 -14.80
CA HIS A 51 -1.95 -10.91 -13.55
C HIS A 51 -3.13 -11.28 -12.65
N ILE A 52 -3.12 -12.49 -12.11
CA ILE A 52 -4.06 -12.96 -11.09
C ILE A 52 -3.22 -13.37 -9.88
N ILE A 53 -3.34 -12.59 -8.83
CA ILE A 53 -2.40 -12.58 -7.72
C ILE A 53 -3.12 -13.05 -6.44
N MET A 54 -2.53 -13.99 -5.70
CA MET A 54 -2.96 -14.34 -4.36
C MET A 54 -1.98 -13.81 -3.33
N TRP A 55 -2.49 -13.07 -2.33
CA TRP A 55 -1.71 -12.70 -1.15
C TRP A 55 -1.75 -13.80 -0.10
N VAL A 56 -0.61 -14.08 0.53
CA VAL A 56 -0.45 -15.03 1.63
C VAL A 56 0.09 -14.26 2.85
N ASP A 57 -0.80 -13.81 3.73
CA ASP A 57 -0.40 -13.15 5.00
C ASP A 57 0.28 -14.17 5.92
N ALA A 58 1.44 -13.80 6.49
CA ALA A 58 2.25 -14.69 7.29
C ALA A 58 1.57 -15.11 8.59
N THR A 59 0.84 -14.22 9.22
CA THR A 59 0.25 -14.43 10.56
C THR A 59 -1.14 -15.02 10.51
N ALA A 60 -1.95 -14.61 9.53
CA ALA A 60 -3.28 -15.18 9.31
C ALA A 60 -3.22 -16.65 8.86
N ASN A 61 -2.19 -16.99 8.09
CA ASN A 61 -2.00 -18.33 7.55
C ASN A 61 -0.94 -19.15 8.30
N PHE A 62 -0.46 -18.67 9.46
CA PHE A 62 0.70 -19.28 10.14
C PHE A 62 0.50 -20.77 10.43
N GLN A 63 -0.64 -21.16 10.98
CA GLN A 63 -0.95 -22.56 11.27
C GLN A 63 -0.98 -23.41 9.99
N THR A 64 -1.73 -22.97 8.99
CA THR A 64 -1.92 -23.73 7.73
C THR A 64 -0.60 -23.96 7.03
N PHE A 65 0.20 -22.91 6.86
CA PHE A 65 1.46 -22.98 6.13
C PHE A 65 2.69 -23.24 7.02
N SER A 66 2.45 -23.74 8.23
CA SER A 66 3.48 -24.44 9.04
C SER A 66 3.74 -25.86 8.52
N HIS A 67 2.95 -26.37 7.57
CA HIS A 67 3.09 -27.69 6.97
C HIS A 67 3.43 -27.56 5.48
N PRO A 68 4.57 -28.09 5.01
CA PRO A 68 4.98 -28.01 3.60
C PRO A 68 3.92 -28.57 2.65
N ASP A 69 3.26 -29.66 2.98
CA ASP A 69 2.21 -30.29 2.15
C ASP A 69 1.00 -29.36 1.94
N SER A 70 0.68 -28.51 2.93
CA SER A 70 -0.35 -27.51 2.78
C SER A 70 0.03 -26.44 1.75
N ILE A 71 1.31 -26.04 1.70
CA ILE A 71 1.83 -25.12 0.69
C ILE A 71 1.62 -25.74 -0.70
N ASP A 72 2.04 -26.99 -0.87
CA ASP A 72 1.92 -27.73 -2.15
C ASP A 72 0.46 -27.84 -2.61
N TYR A 73 -0.42 -28.20 -1.68
CA TYR A 73 -1.85 -28.33 -1.96
C TYR A 73 -2.46 -27.01 -2.44
N TYR A 74 -2.25 -25.92 -1.69
CA TYR A 74 -2.87 -24.65 -2.04
C TYR A 74 -2.24 -23.97 -3.24
N VAL A 75 -0.93 -24.08 -3.47
CA VAL A 75 -0.28 -23.56 -4.68
C VAL A 75 -0.81 -24.28 -5.92
N ARG A 76 -0.93 -25.62 -5.87
CA ARG A 76 -1.55 -26.40 -6.94
C ARG A 76 -3.00 -25.97 -7.20
N LYS A 77 -3.80 -25.79 -6.15
CA LYS A 77 -5.19 -25.32 -6.26
C LYS A 77 -5.27 -23.95 -6.92
N LEU A 78 -4.43 -23.01 -6.54
CA LEU A 78 -4.35 -21.69 -7.15
C LEU A 78 -3.96 -21.75 -8.61
N HIS A 79 -2.96 -22.57 -8.97
CA HIS A 79 -2.58 -22.81 -10.37
C HIS A 79 -3.77 -23.31 -11.21
N LEU A 80 -4.51 -24.31 -10.72
CA LEU A 80 -5.68 -24.88 -11.42
C LEU A 80 -6.79 -23.84 -11.63
N LEU A 81 -6.91 -22.82 -10.75
CA LEU A 81 -7.83 -21.70 -10.89
C LEU A 81 -7.28 -20.56 -11.77
N GLY A 82 -6.06 -20.71 -12.32
CA GLY A 82 -5.44 -19.73 -13.22
C GLY A 82 -4.74 -18.56 -12.55
N PHE A 83 -4.37 -18.69 -11.26
CA PHE A 83 -3.49 -17.70 -10.62
C PHE A 83 -2.11 -17.73 -11.27
N THR A 84 -1.53 -16.56 -11.44
CA THR A 84 -0.23 -16.36 -12.11
C THR A 84 0.88 -15.96 -11.15
N ASP A 85 0.52 -15.35 -10.02
CA ASP A 85 1.47 -14.79 -9.08
C ASP A 85 1.04 -15.06 -7.63
N LEU A 86 2.03 -15.23 -6.76
CA LEU A 86 1.87 -15.28 -5.31
C LEU A 86 2.63 -14.12 -4.68
N VAL A 87 2.01 -13.43 -3.73
CA VAL A 87 2.66 -12.46 -2.85
C VAL A 87 2.75 -13.10 -1.48
N VAL A 88 3.93 -13.55 -1.08
CA VAL A 88 4.17 -14.31 0.15
C VAL A 88 4.79 -13.40 1.20
N ASP A 89 4.05 -13.11 2.28
CA ASP A 89 4.57 -12.30 3.37
C ASP A 89 5.64 -13.07 4.15
N VAL A 90 6.84 -12.51 4.18
CA VAL A 90 8.01 -13.07 4.87
C VAL A 90 8.51 -12.18 6.01
N ARG A 91 7.87 -11.03 6.23
CA ARG A 91 8.15 -10.13 7.34
C ARG A 91 6.87 -9.42 7.77
N PRO A 92 6.06 -10.08 8.64
CA PRO A 92 4.81 -9.49 9.14
C PRO A 92 5.05 -8.28 10.05
N VAL A 93 3.97 -7.67 10.53
CA VAL A 93 4.00 -6.44 11.34
C VAL A 93 4.86 -6.53 12.60
N SER A 94 5.06 -7.73 13.16
CA SER A 94 5.94 -7.93 14.31
C SER A 94 7.41 -7.60 14.02
N GLY A 95 7.81 -7.53 12.74
CA GLY A 95 9.19 -7.29 12.33
C GLY A 95 10.10 -8.52 12.40
N GLU A 96 9.56 -9.66 12.80
CA GLU A 96 10.22 -10.97 12.69
C GLU A 96 10.18 -11.46 11.25
N VAL A 97 11.00 -12.44 10.89
CA VAL A 97 11.14 -12.91 9.51
C VAL A 97 10.91 -14.41 9.36
N LEU A 98 10.52 -14.81 8.14
CA LEU A 98 10.27 -16.20 7.74
C LEU A 98 11.34 -16.71 6.76
N PHE A 99 12.52 -16.13 6.80
CA PHE A 99 13.70 -16.57 6.05
C PHE A 99 14.95 -16.52 6.93
N ASN A 100 15.99 -17.24 6.56
CA ASN A 100 17.19 -17.34 7.38
C ASN A 100 18.04 -16.07 7.29
N THR A 101 18.21 -15.40 8.42
CA THR A 101 19.09 -14.23 8.58
C THR A 101 19.39 -14.01 10.08
N SER A 102 20.55 -13.44 10.37
CA SER A 102 20.90 -12.96 11.71
C SER A 102 20.45 -11.52 11.98
N LEU A 103 19.86 -10.85 10.98
CA LEU A 103 19.51 -9.42 11.05
C LEU A 103 18.18 -9.17 11.77
N ALA A 104 17.31 -10.17 11.89
CA ALA A 104 16.03 -10.09 12.57
C ALA A 104 15.68 -11.42 13.23
N PRO A 105 14.85 -11.42 14.29
CA PRO A 105 14.37 -12.66 14.88
C PRO A 105 13.54 -13.47 13.88
N LYS A 106 13.66 -14.79 13.95
CA LYS A 106 12.84 -15.71 13.15
C LYS A 106 11.44 -15.84 13.75
N LEU A 107 10.40 -15.75 12.93
CA LEU A 107 9.01 -16.04 13.34
C LEU A 107 8.81 -17.55 13.45
N GLN A 108 9.15 -18.10 14.62
CA GLN A 108 9.07 -19.54 14.92
C GLN A 108 7.73 -19.93 15.55
N THR A 109 7.12 -19.00 16.30
CA THR A 109 5.84 -19.23 16.99
C THR A 109 4.86 -18.11 16.72
N TRP A 110 3.58 -18.43 16.58
CA TRP A 110 2.51 -17.43 16.49
C TRP A 110 1.28 -17.92 17.24
N LYS A 111 0.83 -17.14 18.24
CA LYS A 111 -0.17 -17.60 19.22
C LYS A 111 0.26 -18.92 19.85
N GLN A 112 -0.59 -19.97 19.81
CA GLN A 112 -0.31 -21.31 20.33
C GLN A 112 0.42 -22.26 19.37
N PHE A 113 0.72 -21.79 18.14
CA PHE A 113 1.32 -22.64 17.11
C PHE A 113 2.83 -22.42 17.04
N THR A 114 3.57 -23.52 16.89
CA THR A 114 5.01 -23.54 16.61
C THR A 114 5.21 -24.19 15.25
N ARG A 115 5.99 -23.54 14.40
CA ARG A 115 6.29 -24.07 13.07
C ARG A 115 7.53 -24.98 13.13
N PRO A 116 7.51 -26.14 12.45
CA PRO A 116 8.72 -26.91 12.16
C PRO A 116 9.75 -26.07 11.42
N ASP A 117 11.03 -26.41 11.56
CA ASP A 117 12.09 -25.72 10.84
C ASP A 117 12.16 -26.25 9.41
N PHE A 118 11.71 -25.46 8.46
CA PHE A 118 11.86 -25.68 7.02
C PHE A 118 11.93 -24.34 6.29
N ASP A 119 12.40 -24.38 5.07
CA ASP A 119 12.49 -23.18 4.22
C ASP A 119 11.13 -22.80 3.64
N TYR A 120 10.42 -21.94 4.36
CA TYR A 120 9.07 -21.48 4.02
C TYR A 120 8.99 -20.81 2.65
N LEU A 121 9.81 -19.78 2.40
CA LEU A 121 9.79 -19.06 1.13
C LEU A 121 10.31 -19.93 -0.01
N GLY A 122 11.38 -20.70 0.22
CA GLY A 122 11.93 -21.62 -0.77
C GLY A 122 10.92 -22.68 -1.20
N ARG A 123 10.05 -23.16 -0.27
CA ARG A 123 8.97 -24.10 -0.64
C ARG A 123 7.95 -23.47 -1.57
N PHE A 124 7.46 -22.25 -1.27
CA PHE A 124 6.57 -21.52 -2.18
C PHE A 124 7.20 -21.30 -3.55
N ILE A 125 8.46 -20.87 -3.60
CA ILE A 125 9.18 -20.63 -4.87
C ILE A 125 9.26 -21.93 -5.68
N THR A 126 9.71 -23.03 -5.05
CA THR A 126 9.90 -24.30 -5.73
C THR A 126 8.61 -24.81 -6.37
N ILE A 127 7.51 -24.83 -5.61
CA ILE A 127 6.24 -25.37 -6.11
C ILE A 127 5.58 -24.41 -7.11
N ALA A 128 5.59 -23.09 -6.86
CA ALA A 128 4.99 -22.12 -7.77
C ALA A 128 5.71 -22.12 -9.14
N HIS A 129 7.04 -22.12 -9.14
CA HIS A 129 7.83 -22.18 -10.37
C HIS A 129 7.63 -23.47 -11.16
N ALA A 130 7.40 -24.61 -10.49
CA ALA A 130 7.06 -25.87 -11.17
C ALA A 130 5.74 -25.79 -11.97
N PHE A 131 4.86 -24.86 -11.60
CA PHE A 131 3.62 -24.54 -12.31
C PHE A 131 3.69 -23.28 -13.17
N GLY A 132 4.86 -22.67 -13.35
CA GLY A 132 5.04 -21.44 -14.12
C GLY A 132 4.47 -20.18 -13.45
N MET A 133 4.12 -20.26 -12.17
CA MET A 133 3.65 -19.11 -11.37
C MET A 133 4.85 -18.33 -10.82
N LYS A 134 4.70 -17.01 -10.63
CA LYS A 134 5.72 -16.16 -10.02
C LYS A 134 5.52 -16.01 -8.51
N VAL A 135 6.62 -15.78 -7.79
CA VAL A 135 6.61 -15.53 -6.34
C VAL A 135 7.28 -14.20 -6.00
N HIS A 136 6.54 -13.34 -5.33
CA HIS A 136 7.03 -12.04 -4.82
C HIS A 136 7.06 -12.10 -3.29
N ALA A 137 8.23 -11.86 -2.69
CA ALA A 137 8.37 -11.84 -1.24
C ALA A 137 7.87 -10.50 -0.67
N ALA A 138 6.83 -10.53 0.15
CA ALA A 138 6.30 -9.33 0.79
C ALA A 138 6.97 -9.04 2.13
N MET A 139 7.18 -7.76 2.43
CA MET A 139 7.75 -7.28 3.69
C MET A 139 6.98 -6.06 4.20
N ASN A 140 6.49 -6.10 5.44
CA ASN A 140 6.01 -4.90 6.12
C ASN A 140 7.20 -3.97 6.41
N CYS A 141 7.28 -2.82 5.73
CA CYS A 141 8.48 -1.97 5.74
C CYS A 141 8.61 -1.19 7.06
N PHE A 142 7.62 -0.38 7.42
CA PHE A 142 7.67 0.49 8.60
C PHE A 142 6.85 -0.04 9.78
N SER A 143 6.84 -1.36 10.00
CA SER A 143 6.37 -1.98 11.21
C SER A 143 7.48 -2.86 11.80
N ALA A 144 7.72 -2.77 13.10
CA ALA A 144 8.73 -3.54 13.81
C ALA A 144 8.24 -4.05 15.17
N GLY A 145 6.93 -4.15 15.33
CA GLY A 145 6.30 -4.71 16.52
C GLY A 145 4.80 -4.90 16.36
N HIS A 146 4.27 -5.77 17.22
CA HIS A 146 2.84 -6.05 17.34
C HIS A 146 2.36 -5.60 18.71
N ASN A 147 1.57 -4.52 18.79
CA ASN A 147 1.20 -3.86 20.04
C ASN A 147 0.32 -4.72 20.95
N TYR A 148 -0.52 -5.64 20.41
CA TYR A 148 -1.36 -6.49 21.25
C TYR A 148 -0.59 -7.59 21.99
N PHE A 149 0.61 -7.93 21.51
CA PHE A 149 1.44 -8.98 22.08
C PHE A 149 2.77 -8.46 22.65
N ASP A 150 3.02 -7.14 22.62
CA ASP A 150 4.29 -6.51 22.99
C ASP A 150 5.51 -7.23 22.38
N ARG A 151 5.38 -7.58 21.10
CA ARG A 151 6.28 -8.47 20.39
C ARG A 151 7.00 -7.77 19.25
N GLY A 152 8.27 -8.11 19.04
CA GLY A 152 9.09 -7.62 17.94
C GLY A 152 10.25 -6.73 18.38
N PRO A 153 11.14 -6.35 17.44
CA PRO A 153 12.36 -5.59 17.73
C PRO A 153 12.12 -4.29 18.51
N ILE A 154 11.03 -3.59 18.25
CA ILE A 154 10.68 -2.33 18.92
C ILE A 154 10.39 -2.50 20.44
N TYR A 155 10.04 -3.71 20.87
CA TYR A 155 9.79 -4.05 22.27
C TYR A 155 11.00 -4.65 22.98
N THR A 156 12.05 -4.96 22.24
CA THR A 156 13.21 -5.68 22.79
C THR A 156 14.50 -4.89 22.66
N LYS A 157 14.95 -4.61 21.43
CA LYS A 157 16.28 -4.07 21.13
C LYS A 157 16.28 -2.66 20.54
N HIS A 158 15.13 -2.20 20.03
CA HIS A 158 15.03 -1.00 19.20
C HIS A 158 13.83 -0.12 19.54
N ALA A 159 13.64 0.18 20.82
CA ALA A 159 12.59 1.07 21.29
C ALA A 159 12.69 2.47 20.66
N GLU A 160 13.91 2.90 20.31
CA GLU A 160 14.19 4.17 19.62
C GLU A 160 13.63 4.25 18.20
N TRP A 161 13.19 3.14 17.62
CA TRP A 161 12.52 3.14 16.32
C TRP A 161 11.04 3.51 16.40
N ALA A 162 10.44 3.44 17.60
CA ALA A 162 9.00 3.71 17.78
C ALA A 162 8.59 5.08 17.24
N SER A 163 7.55 5.10 16.42
CA SER A 163 6.94 6.34 15.96
C SER A 163 6.31 7.10 17.14
N MET A 164 6.54 8.42 17.19
CA MET A 164 5.94 9.32 18.17
C MET A 164 4.63 9.87 17.62
N GLN A 165 3.54 9.59 18.31
CA GLN A 165 2.19 10.02 17.92
C GLN A 165 1.82 11.33 18.62
N TYR A 166 1.22 12.27 17.88
CA TYR A 166 0.60 13.46 18.45
C TYR A 166 -0.91 13.27 18.53
N THR A 167 -1.40 13.01 19.73
CA THR A 167 -2.81 12.75 20.02
C THR A 167 -3.44 13.92 20.77
N PRO A 168 -4.76 13.94 20.98
CA PRO A 168 -5.40 14.93 21.88
C PRO A 168 -4.84 14.95 23.32
N ALA A 169 -4.27 13.82 23.78
CA ALA A 169 -3.65 13.70 25.10
C ALA A 169 -2.16 14.13 25.11
N GLY A 170 -1.60 14.52 23.95
CA GLY A 170 -0.21 14.90 23.81
C GLY A 170 0.62 13.95 22.96
N ARG A 171 1.95 14.05 23.05
CA ARG A 171 2.87 13.18 22.30
C ARG A 171 3.18 11.92 23.10
N LEU A 172 3.00 10.75 22.50
CA LEU A 172 3.32 9.45 23.09
C LEU A 172 3.81 8.46 22.04
N PRO A 173 4.67 7.50 22.42
CA PRO A 173 5.12 6.49 21.47
C PRO A 173 3.99 5.55 21.11
N ILE A 174 4.00 5.06 19.85
CA ILE A 174 2.96 4.17 19.32
C ILE A 174 2.81 2.88 20.14
N THR A 175 3.84 2.45 20.83
CA THR A 175 3.81 1.26 21.72
C THR A 175 2.87 1.41 22.91
N GLN A 176 2.47 2.66 23.24
CA GLN A 176 1.47 2.94 24.28
C GLN A 176 0.03 2.98 23.75
N GLN A 177 -0.17 2.90 22.43
CA GLN A 177 -1.50 2.90 21.79
C GLN A 177 -1.93 1.48 21.47
N LYS A 178 -2.49 0.79 22.48
CA LYS A 178 -2.88 -0.64 22.36
C LYS A 178 -4.09 -0.89 21.46
N GLU A 179 -4.82 0.15 21.06
CA GLU A 179 -5.87 0.07 20.04
C GLU A 179 -5.32 -0.12 18.61
N LYS A 180 -4.04 0.20 18.40
CA LYS A 180 -3.33 0.01 17.12
C LYS A 180 -2.51 -1.27 17.18
N TYR A 181 -2.80 -2.24 16.32
CA TYR A 181 -2.12 -3.54 16.38
C TYR A 181 -0.65 -3.50 15.92
N ALA A 182 -0.30 -2.62 14.98
CA ALA A 182 1.06 -2.50 14.46
C ALA A 182 1.84 -1.40 15.17
N ALA A 183 2.99 -1.75 15.75
CA ALA A 183 3.95 -0.77 16.24
C ALA A 183 4.77 -0.24 15.05
N MET A 184 4.30 0.90 14.52
CA MET A 184 4.92 1.56 13.37
C MET A 184 6.22 2.26 13.77
N VAL A 185 7.14 2.31 12.84
CA VAL A 185 8.47 2.89 12.98
C VAL A 185 8.47 4.31 12.42
N ASN A 186 9.23 5.22 13.04
CA ASN A 186 9.57 6.48 12.41
C ASN A 186 10.48 6.23 11.19
N PRO A 187 10.09 6.64 9.96
CA PRO A 187 10.92 6.47 8.75
C PRO A 187 12.33 7.08 8.88
N LEU A 188 12.48 8.07 9.77
CA LEU A 188 13.75 8.76 10.05
C LEU A 188 14.49 8.23 11.28
N ALA A 189 14.02 7.14 11.89
CA ALA A 189 14.69 6.54 13.03
C ALA A 189 16.12 6.12 12.65
N LYS A 190 17.09 6.51 13.50
CA LYS A 190 18.51 6.24 13.26
C LYS A 190 18.76 4.74 13.06
N GLY A 191 19.41 4.39 11.95
CA GLY A 191 19.77 3.00 11.64
C GLY A 191 18.67 2.17 11.02
N TYR A 192 17.40 2.60 11.00
CA TYR A 192 16.30 1.78 10.50
C TYR A 192 16.35 1.56 8.98
N LEU A 193 16.47 2.61 8.18
CA LEU A 193 16.58 2.46 6.72
C LEU A 193 17.80 1.62 6.29
N PRO A 194 19.01 1.82 6.88
CA PRO A 194 20.13 0.89 6.68
C PRO A 194 19.82 -0.57 7.06
N HIS A 195 19.08 -0.80 8.15
CA HIS A 195 18.63 -2.14 8.55
C HIS A 195 17.72 -2.78 7.48
N MET A 196 16.71 -2.06 6.99
CA MET A 196 15.82 -2.54 5.94
C MET A 196 16.56 -2.86 4.64
N LYS A 197 17.55 -2.03 4.25
CA LYS A 197 18.41 -2.31 3.09
C LYS A 197 19.23 -3.60 3.27
N LYS A 198 19.76 -3.85 4.48
CA LYS A 198 20.47 -5.11 4.79
C LYS A 198 19.54 -6.31 4.74
N LEU A 199 18.30 -6.19 5.26
CA LEU A 199 17.30 -7.26 5.19
C LEU A 199 16.93 -7.59 3.74
N LEU A 200 16.68 -6.60 2.90
CA LEU A 200 16.41 -6.80 1.47
C LEU A 200 17.58 -7.48 0.76
N LYS A 201 18.82 -7.07 1.07
CA LYS A 201 20.01 -7.72 0.53
C LYS A 201 20.09 -9.19 0.97
N ALA A 202 19.89 -9.48 2.24
CA ALA A 202 19.92 -10.84 2.77
C ALA A 202 18.85 -11.73 2.10
N LEU A 203 17.61 -11.25 2.01
CA LEU A 203 16.50 -11.94 1.34
C LEU A 203 16.84 -12.28 -0.11
N LEU A 204 17.21 -11.27 -0.92
CA LEU A 204 17.49 -11.44 -2.35
C LEU A 204 18.74 -12.26 -2.63
N SER A 205 19.70 -12.30 -1.70
CA SER A 205 20.88 -13.16 -1.82
C SER A 205 20.58 -14.61 -1.45
N ALA A 206 19.71 -14.83 -0.46
CA ALA A 206 19.31 -16.18 -0.06
C ALA A 206 18.35 -16.84 -1.07
N TYR A 207 17.52 -16.04 -1.76
CA TYR A 207 16.54 -16.52 -2.72
C TYR A 207 16.78 -15.92 -4.12
N PRO A 208 17.80 -16.39 -4.84
CA PRO A 208 18.17 -15.81 -6.14
C PRO A 208 17.14 -16.02 -7.23
N THR A 209 16.14 -16.85 -7.06
CA THR A 209 15.05 -17.14 -8.01
C THR A 209 13.76 -16.44 -7.69
N VAL A 210 13.65 -15.71 -6.56
CA VAL A 210 12.45 -14.92 -6.28
C VAL A 210 12.21 -13.88 -7.37
N ASP A 211 10.98 -13.76 -7.86
CA ASP A 211 10.65 -12.90 -9.01
C ASP A 211 10.61 -11.41 -8.64
N GLY A 212 10.31 -11.10 -7.39
CA GLY A 212 10.28 -9.72 -6.92
C GLY A 212 10.14 -9.59 -5.41
N VAL A 213 10.16 -8.35 -4.96
CA VAL A 213 9.82 -7.97 -3.58
C VAL A 213 8.65 -7.01 -3.60
N VAL A 214 7.74 -7.15 -2.65
CA VAL A 214 6.61 -6.25 -2.44
C VAL A 214 6.77 -5.60 -1.07
N LEU A 215 6.82 -4.27 -1.05
CA LEU A 215 6.89 -3.52 0.18
C LEU A 215 5.48 -3.10 0.62
N ASP A 216 5.04 -3.61 1.75
CA ASP A 216 3.83 -3.17 2.43
C ASP A 216 4.17 -2.16 3.52
N ARG A 217 3.21 -1.31 3.91
CA ARG A 217 3.33 -0.32 4.97
C ARG A 217 4.55 0.59 4.83
N VAL A 218 4.89 1.00 3.61
CA VAL A 218 5.87 2.08 3.38
C VAL A 218 5.15 3.41 3.61
N ARG A 219 4.81 3.68 4.86
CA ARG A 219 3.95 4.80 5.25
C ARG A 219 4.07 5.12 6.74
N TYR A 220 3.60 6.30 7.13
CA TYR A 220 3.30 6.58 8.53
C TYR A 220 2.04 5.85 8.99
N ASP A 221 1.77 5.86 10.29
CA ASP A 221 0.58 5.24 10.84
C ASP A 221 -0.70 6.02 10.49
N GLY A 222 -0.66 7.33 10.71
CA GLY A 222 -1.75 8.27 10.43
C GLY A 222 -1.24 9.71 10.37
N ILE A 223 -2.18 10.66 10.40
CA ILE A 223 -1.85 12.09 10.41
C ILE A 223 -1.12 12.50 11.70
N GLU A 224 -1.34 11.78 12.79
CA GLU A 224 -0.72 11.94 14.10
C GLU A 224 0.76 11.50 14.14
N ALA A 225 1.32 10.94 13.08
CA ALA A 225 2.70 10.43 13.01
C ALA A 225 3.55 11.16 11.96
N ASP A 226 4.86 11.29 12.13
CA ASP A 226 5.68 11.14 13.33
C ASP A 226 6.04 12.51 13.93
N PHE A 227 5.78 12.70 15.20
CA PHE A 227 6.03 13.95 15.91
C PHE A 227 7.19 13.86 16.91
N SER A 228 8.22 13.08 16.59
CA SER A 228 9.48 13.05 17.34
C SER A 228 10.31 14.32 17.10
N ASP A 229 11.28 14.55 17.97
CA ASP A 229 12.24 15.65 17.79
C ASP A 229 13.14 15.41 16.56
N THR A 230 13.35 14.16 16.15
CA THR A 230 14.06 13.83 14.90
C THR A 230 13.27 14.31 13.69
N SER A 231 11.98 14.03 13.65
CA SER A 231 11.08 14.51 12.58
C SER A 231 10.94 16.03 12.60
N ARG A 232 10.85 16.64 13.77
CA ARG A 232 10.84 18.12 13.92
C ARG A 232 12.07 18.74 13.27
N ARG A 233 13.28 18.32 13.66
CA ARG A 233 14.54 18.88 13.12
C ARG A 233 14.67 18.65 11.62
N ALA A 234 14.29 17.49 11.12
CA ALA A 234 14.34 17.19 9.68
C ALA A 234 13.35 18.07 8.88
N PHE A 235 12.17 18.31 9.43
CA PHE A 235 11.19 19.24 8.84
C PHE A 235 11.67 20.69 8.87
N GLU A 236 12.20 21.18 10.00
CA GLU A 236 12.77 22.52 10.11
C GLU A 236 13.91 22.74 9.10
N HIS A 237 14.75 21.73 8.89
CA HIS A 237 15.76 21.76 7.83
C HIS A 237 15.14 21.85 6.42
N TYR A 238 14.07 21.10 6.17
CA TYR A 238 13.38 21.11 4.88
C TYR A 238 12.75 22.46 4.53
N ILE A 239 12.13 23.12 5.50
CA ILE A 239 11.49 24.43 5.30
C ILE A 239 12.44 25.61 5.50
N HIS A 240 13.71 25.38 5.88
CA HIS A 240 14.71 26.40 6.25
C HIS A 240 14.20 27.38 7.32
N HIS A 241 13.39 26.88 8.26
CA HIS A 241 12.77 27.70 9.30
C HIS A 241 12.54 26.89 10.58
N ARG A 242 12.62 27.54 11.75
CA ARG A 242 12.27 26.89 13.03
C ARG A 242 10.76 26.89 13.23
N VAL A 243 10.24 25.79 13.75
CA VAL A 243 8.84 25.67 14.19
C VAL A 243 8.77 26.08 15.66
N GLU A 244 8.24 27.29 15.92
CA GLU A 244 8.25 27.88 17.26
C GLU A 244 7.38 27.08 18.22
N LYS A 245 6.13 26.79 17.84
CA LYS A 245 5.16 26.04 18.64
C LYS A 245 4.94 24.67 18.02
N PHE A 246 5.87 23.73 18.27
CA PHE A 246 5.73 22.36 17.81
C PHE A 246 5.01 21.50 18.86
N PRO A 247 3.97 20.73 18.53
CA PRO A 247 3.43 20.44 17.18
C PRO A 247 2.32 21.39 16.71
N GLN A 248 1.89 22.38 17.49
CA GLN A 248 0.70 23.22 17.25
C GLN A 248 0.78 24.05 15.96
N ASP A 249 1.97 24.50 15.56
CA ASP A 249 2.17 25.21 14.29
C ASP A 249 1.98 24.29 13.08
N ILE A 250 1.98 22.94 13.27
CA ILE A 250 1.62 21.95 12.25
C ILE A 250 0.10 21.79 12.24
N PHE A 251 -0.49 21.36 13.35
CA PHE A 251 -1.92 21.33 13.57
C PHE A 251 -2.28 21.22 15.06
N THR A 252 -3.55 21.44 15.37
CA THR A 252 -4.12 21.18 16.69
C THR A 252 -5.32 20.26 16.59
N TRP A 253 -5.52 19.43 17.61
CA TRP A 253 -6.74 18.66 17.78
C TRP A 253 -7.85 19.55 18.34
N VAL A 254 -9.02 19.56 17.68
CA VAL A 254 -10.21 20.24 18.13
C VAL A 254 -11.42 19.31 18.03
N LYS A 255 -12.44 19.53 18.85
CA LYS A 255 -13.70 18.82 18.71
C LYS A 255 -14.58 19.50 17.68
N ASN A 256 -15.19 18.74 16.76
CA ASN A 256 -16.24 19.21 15.87
C ASN A 256 -17.61 19.20 16.59
N ASP A 257 -18.67 19.62 15.90
CA ASP A 257 -20.04 19.66 16.44
C ASP A 257 -20.54 18.29 16.92
N ALA A 258 -20.05 17.19 16.33
CA ALA A 258 -20.34 15.84 16.75
C ALA A 258 -19.42 15.33 17.89
N GLN A 259 -18.70 16.23 18.58
CA GLN A 259 -17.74 15.92 19.66
C GLN A 259 -16.60 14.97 19.26
N GLN A 260 -16.32 14.86 17.97
CA GLN A 260 -15.22 14.05 17.45
C GLN A 260 -13.96 14.89 17.31
N TRP A 261 -12.80 14.31 17.66
CA TRP A 261 -11.51 14.94 17.44
C TRP A 261 -11.18 15.04 15.95
N VAL A 262 -10.90 16.25 15.48
CA VAL A 262 -10.52 16.57 14.10
C VAL A 262 -9.28 17.47 14.09
N VAL A 263 -8.55 17.41 12.99
CA VAL A 263 -7.37 18.25 12.75
C VAL A 263 -7.82 19.67 12.38
N ARG A 264 -7.29 20.67 13.10
CA ARG A 264 -7.32 22.06 12.68
C ARG A 264 -5.91 22.44 12.20
N PRO A 265 -5.72 22.68 10.89
CA PRO A 265 -4.43 23.01 10.31
C PRO A 265 -3.77 24.24 10.97
N GLY A 266 -2.45 24.14 11.20
CA GLY A 266 -1.59 25.25 11.55
C GLY A 266 -0.89 25.85 10.33
N LYS A 267 -0.04 26.86 10.56
CA LYS A 267 0.66 27.59 9.47
C LYS A 267 1.56 26.72 8.60
N TRP A 268 2.07 25.59 9.11
CA TRP A 268 2.99 24.70 8.42
C TRP A 268 2.33 23.39 7.93
N TYR A 269 1.02 23.23 8.07
CA TYR A 269 0.33 21.97 7.81
C TYR A 269 0.55 21.42 6.40
N ALA A 270 0.32 22.22 5.37
CA ALA A 270 0.47 21.79 3.99
C ALA A 270 1.92 21.39 3.65
N LEU A 271 2.90 22.15 4.15
CA LEU A 271 4.33 21.80 3.96
C LEU A 271 4.74 20.56 4.77
N TRP A 272 4.13 20.32 5.94
CA TRP A 272 4.34 19.09 6.70
C TRP A 272 3.85 17.86 5.94
N ILE A 273 2.69 17.96 5.31
CA ILE A 273 2.13 16.89 4.45
C ILE A 273 3.05 16.65 3.25
N GLU A 274 3.49 17.68 2.53
CA GLU A 274 4.44 17.57 1.42
C GLU A 274 5.75 16.92 1.88
N TRP A 275 6.32 17.38 2.97
CA TRP A 275 7.57 16.85 3.50
C TRP A 275 7.47 15.37 3.89
N ARG A 276 6.38 14.95 4.54
CA ARG A 276 6.16 13.54 4.87
C ARG A 276 6.11 12.66 3.62
N ALA A 277 5.42 13.12 2.58
CA ALA A 277 5.37 12.43 1.30
C ALA A 277 6.76 12.36 0.63
N LYS A 278 7.56 13.44 0.75
CA LYS A 278 8.95 13.44 0.28
C LYS A 278 9.80 12.42 1.03
N VAL A 279 9.67 12.31 2.35
CA VAL A 279 10.41 11.30 3.14
C VAL A 279 10.10 9.90 2.64
N ILE A 280 8.83 9.58 2.41
CA ILE A 280 8.44 8.26 1.87
C ILE A 280 8.97 8.06 0.44
N HIS A 281 8.89 9.07 -0.42
CA HIS A 281 9.47 9.03 -1.77
C HIS A 281 10.98 8.69 -1.71
N ASP A 282 11.74 9.39 -0.89
CA ASP A 282 13.19 9.21 -0.78
C ASP A 282 13.54 7.78 -0.26
N VAL A 283 12.73 7.25 0.65
CA VAL A 283 12.84 5.86 1.10
C VAL A 283 12.59 4.89 -0.06
N MET A 284 11.56 5.10 -0.87
CA MET A 284 11.26 4.25 -2.04
C MET A 284 12.42 4.26 -3.03
N VAL A 285 13.00 5.43 -3.32
CA VAL A 285 14.23 5.55 -4.16
C VAL A 285 15.37 4.71 -3.58
N ALA A 286 15.62 4.84 -2.26
CA ALA A 286 16.74 4.15 -1.60
C ALA A 286 16.56 2.63 -1.58
N LEU A 287 15.32 2.13 -1.34
CA LEU A 287 15.02 0.70 -1.30
C LEU A 287 15.01 0.09 -2.70
N ARG A 288 14.43 0.78 -3.71
CA ARG A 288 14.53 0.35 -5.12
C ARG A 288 15.99 0.21 -5.56
N LYS A 289 16.81 1.23 -5.27
CA LYS A 289 18.25 1.18 -5.57
C LYS A 289 18.89 -0.05 -4.95
N GLN A 290 18.60 -0.37 -3.69
CA GLN A 290 19.13 -1.56 -3.01
C GLN A 290 18.69 -2.85 -3.70
N VAL A 291 17.41 -2.99 -4.05
CA VAL A 291 16.88 -4.18 -4.76
C VAL A 291 17.58 -4.35 -6.10
N LYS A 292 17.61 -3.31 -6.92
CA LYS A 292 18.19 -3.36 -8.27
C LYS A 292 19.71 -3.56 -8.27
N GLN A 293 20.42 -3.13 -7.23
CA GLN A 293 21.85 -3.42 -7.05
C GLN A 293 22.13 -4.91 -6.76
N VAL A 294 21.26 -5.57 -5.99
CA VAL A 294 21.43 -6.99 -5.66
C VAL A 294 20.88 -7.88 -6.77
N ARG A 295 19.72 -7.54 -7.30
CA ARG A 295 19.01 -8.32 -8.32
C ARG A 295 18.35 -7.37 -9.34
N PRO A 296 19.06 -7.01 -10.44
CA PRO A 296 18.54 -6.06 -11.43
C PRO A 296 17.20 -6.46 -12.06
N LYS A 297 16.97 -7.77 -12.23
CA LYS A 297 15.74 -8.31 -12.83
C LYS A 297 14.59 -8.50 -11.85
N ALA A 298 14.84 -8.50 -10.52
CA ALA A 298 13.77 -8.64 -9.54
C ALA A 298 12.80 -7.45 -9.62
N LEU A 299 11.50 -7.72 -9.64
CA LEU A 299 10.48 -6.68 -9.62
C LEU A 299 10.46 -5.98 -8.26
N PHE A 300 10.36 -4.65 -8.29
CA PHE A 300 10.18 -3.83 -7.10
C PHE A 300 8.74 -3.39 -7.02
N GLY A 301 7.98 -3.99 -6.11
CA GLY A 301 6.56 -3.79 -5.94
C GLY A 301 6.17 -3.12 -4.65
N THR A 302 4.94 -2.62 -4.61
CA THR A 302 4.31 -2.12 -3.39
C THR A 302 2.79 -2.31 -3.42
N TYR A 303 2.19 -2.32 -2.23
CA TYR A 303 0.75 -2.25 -2.01
C TYR A 303 0.39 -0.93 -1.34
N THR A 304 -0.69 -0.28 -1.79
CA THR A 304 -1.33 0.85 -1.10
C THR A 304 -2.85 0.73 -1.17
N GLY A 305 -3.55 1.45 -0.28
CA GLY A 305 -5.00 1.63 -0.46
C GLY A 305 -5.31 2.55 -1.63
N ALA A 306 -6.46 2.34 -2.26
CA ALA A 306 -6.90 3.13 -3.43
C ALA A 306 -7.60 4.46 -3.05
N TRP A 307 -7.79 4.76 -1.78
CA TRP A 307 -8.46 5.98 -1.27
C TRP A 307 -7.51 7.19 -1.21
N TYR A 308 -7.02 7.61 -2.36
CA TYR A 308 -6.04 8.69 -2.52
C TYR A 308 -6.43 10.01 -1.84
N PRO A 309 -7.70 10.47 -1.86
CA PRO A 309 -8.07 11.74 -1.26
C PRO A 309 -7.71 11.90 0.23
N THR A 310 -7.56 10.78 0.96
CA THR A 310 -7.18 10.77 2.38
C THR A 310 -5.81 10.14 2.62
N TYR A 311 -5.12 9.65 1.57
CA TYR A 311 -3.87 8.90 1.72
C TYR A 311 -2.67 9.78 2.12
N TYR A 312 -2.80 11.10 1.97
CA TYR A 312 -1.85 12.07 2.51
C TYR A 312 -1.71 11.97 4.05
N GLU A 313 -2.75 11.51 4.75
CA GLU A 313 -2.74 11.32 6.21
C GLU A 313 -1.69 10.29 6.65
N VAL A 314 -1.34 9.35 5.80
CA VAL A 314 -0.26 8.40 6.04
C VAL A 314 1.05 8.79 5.35
N GLY A 315 1.15 10.01 4.83
CA GLY A 315 2.37 10.57 4.23
C GLY A 315 2.78 9.89 2.92
N VAL A 316 1.83 9.44 2.12
CA VAL A 316 2.10 8.70 0.88
C VAL A 316 1.53 9.42 -0.32
N ASN A 317 2.37 9.62 -1.34
CA ASN A 317 1.96 10.02 -2.67
C ASN A 317 2.34 8.94 -3.68
N PHE A 318 1.42 8.01 -3.94
CA PHE A 318 1.63 6.92 -4.89
C PHE A 318 1.33 7.30 -6.34
N THR A 319 1.09 8.58 -6.64
CA THR A 319 0.74 9.01 -8.01
C THR A 319 1.96 9.09 -8.92
N HIS A 320 1.69 9.19 -10.22
CA HIS A 320 2.70 9.60 -11.18
C HIS A 320 3.01 11.10 -11.02
N PRO A 321 4.28 11.56 -11.09
CA PRO A 321 4.63 12.98 -10.93
C PRO A 321 3.97 13.94 -11.94
N SER A 322 3.47 13.41 -13.06
CA SER A 322 2.70 14.19 -14.04
C SER A 322 1.25 14.46 -13.62
N TYR A 323 0.75 13.79 -12.59
CA TYR A 323 -0.51 14.14 -11.97
C TYR A 323 -0.29 15.23 -10.93
N HIS A 324 -1.08 16.28 -10.99
CA HIS A 324 -0.97 17.47 -10.15
C HIS A 324 -2.07 17.52 -9.09
N PRO A 325 -1.84 16.95 -7.90
CA PRO A 325 -2.87 16.86 -6.83
C PRO A 325 -3.42 18.22 -6.37
N GLU A 326 -2.64 19.30 -6.46
CA GLU A 326 -3.05 20.63 -6.05
C GLU A 326 -4.21 21.21 -6.88
N ARG A 327 -4.50 20.63 -8.04
CA ARG A 327 -5.65 21.00 -8.87
C ARG A 327 -6.96 20.42 -8.37
N ASP A 328 -6.88 19.30 -7.68
CA ASP A 328 -8.05 18.54 -7.21
C ASP A 328 -8.21 18.62 -5.67
N PHE A 329 -7.11 18.86 -4.93
CA PHE A 329 -7.11 18.74 -3.46
C PHE A 329 -6.47 19.96 -2.79
N ALA A 330 -7.24 20.66 -1.97
CA ALA A 330 -6.80 21.87 -1.25
C ALA A 330 -5.68 21.63 -0.21
N TRP A 331 -5.47 20.38 0.22
CA TRP A 331 -4.39 20.02 1.14
C TRP A 331 -3.01 19.91 0.44
N ALA A 332 -2.98 19.79 -0.90
CA ALA A 332 -1.74 19.62 -1.66
C ALA A 332 -1.11 20.97 -1.97
N THR A 333 0.20 21.06 -1.77
CA THR A 333 1.00 22.20 -2.23
C THR A 333 1.27 22.12 -3.75
N PRO A 334 1.66 23.21 -4.42
CA PRO A 334 2.04 23.17 -5.84
C PRO A 334 3.20 22.20 -6.15
N ARG A 335 4.04 21.86 -5.17
CA ARG A 335 5.15 20.93 -5.34
C ARG A 335 4.84 19.51 -4.91
N TYR A 336 3.67 19.24 -4.34
CA TYR A 336 3.32 17.91 -3.83
C TYR A 336 3.45 16.81 -4.90
N HIS A 337 3.15 17.11 -6.17
CA HIS A 337 3.28 16.17 -7.29
C HIS A 337 4.70 15.59 -7.43
N THR A 338 5.74 16.36 -7.04
CA THR A 338 7.14 15.90 -7.15
C THR A 338 7.49 14.75 -6.19
N THR A 339 6.64 14.51 -5.20
CA THR A 339 6.80 13.40 -4.25
C THR A 339 6.14 12.11 -4.74
N GLY A 340 5.50 12.13 -5.91
CA GLY A 340 4.92 10.95 -6.55
C GLY A 340 6.01 9.92 -6.92
N TYR A 341 5.81 8.66 -6.52
CA TYR A 341 6.84 7.64 -6.70
C TYR A 341 6.45 6.53 -7.68
N MET A 342 5.31 6.63 -8.39
CA MET A 342 4.85 5.57 -9.28
C MET A 342 5.90 5.11 -10.31
N PRO A 343 6.72 5.97 -10.94
CA PRO A 343 7.76 5.54 -11.89
C PRO A 343 8.85 4.63 -11.29
N LEU A 344 8.90 4.54 -9.95
CA LEU A 344 9.84 3.64 -9.26
C LEU A 344 9.32 2.20 -9.16
N ILE A 345 8.04 1.95 -9.45
CA ILE A 345 7.34 0.71 -9.12
C ILE A 345 7.20 -0.14 -10.38
N ASP A 346 7.65 -1.40 -10.32
CA ASP A 346 7.50 -2.37 -11.40
C ASP A 346 6.23 -3.24 -11.23
N PHE A 347 5.69 -3.32 -9.99
CA PHE A 347 4.57 -4.21 -9.62
C PHE A 347 3.70 -3.52 -8.56
N TYR A 348 2.59 -2.92 -8.99
CA TYR A 348 1.76 -2.10 -8.11
C TYR A 348 0.38 -2.70 -7.86
N MET A 349 0.06 -2.93 -6.60
CA MET A 349 -1.25 -3.39 -6.15
C MET A 349 -1.99 -2.28 -5.41
N ALA A 350 -3.23 -2.02 -5.80
CA ALA A 350 -4.08 -0.99 -5.25
C ALA A 350 -5.28 -1.60 -4.53
N GLY A 351 -5.44 -1.35 -3.26
CA GLY A 351 -6.52 -1.86 -2.41
C GLY A 351 -7.88 -1.23 -2.71
N ASN A 352 -8.62 -1.77 -3.66
CA ASN A 352 -10.00 -1.38 -3.96
C ASN A 352 -10.98 -2.01 -2.96
N TYR A 353 -10.74 -1.76 -1.66
CA TYR A 353 -11.44 -2.39 -0.54
C TYR A 353 -12.74 -1.65 -0.23
N TYR A 354 -13.74 -1.85 -1.08
CA TYR A 354 -15.05 -1.23 -0.97
C TYR A 354 -16.17 -2.28 -0.95
N PRO A 355 -17.20 -2.13 -0.09
CA PRO A 355 -18.35 -3.03 -0.10
C PRO A 355 -19.27 -2.79 -1.31
N THR A 356 -19.11 -1.63 -1.97
CA THR A 356 -19.84 -1.25 -3.19
C THR A 356 -18.97 -1.56 -4.41
N ILE A 357 -19.54 -2.27 -5.39
CA ILE A 357 -18.80 -2.68 -6.59
C ILE A 357 -18.92 -1.62 -7.68
N GLU A 358 -20.12 -1.30 -8.11
CA GLU A 358 -20.39 -0.34 -9.19
C GLU A 358 -20.33 1.10 -8.67
N GLN A 359 -19.85 2.00 -9.53
CA GLN A 359 -19.92 3.42 -9.27
C GLN A 359 -21.37 3.92 -9.33
N PRO A 360 -21.87 4.65 -8.32
CA PRO A 360 -23.21 5.23 -8.35
C PRO A 360 -23.38 6.19 -9.54
N LYS A 361 -24.40 5.98 -10.37
CA LYS A 361 -24.62 6.73 -11.64
C LYS A 361 -24.87 8.23 -11.42
N ASN A 362 -25.45 8.61 -10.29
CA ASN A 362 -25.85 9.99 -9.96
C ASN A 362 -25.06 10.55 -8.77
N ALA A 363 -23.82 10.09 -8.57
CA ALA A 363 -22.99 10.61 -7.50
C ALA A 363 -22.64 12.08 -7.76
N THR A 364 -23.30 12.98 -7.08
CA THR A 364 -22.99 14.42 -7.05
C THR A 364 -21.90 14.75 -6.05
N ASP A 365 -21.66 13.84 -5.11
CA ASP A 365 -20.60 13.92 -4.11
C ASP A 365 -19.32 13.31 -4.66
N GLU A 366 -18.22 14.06 -4.60
CA GLU A 366 -16.90 13.60 -5.03
C GLU A 366 -16.46 12.32 -4.28
N GLY A 367 -16.81 12.21 -2.98
CA GLY A 367 -16.58 11.00 -2.19
C GLY A 367 -17.29 9.77 -2.76
N ALA A 368 -18.53 9.91 -3.20
CA ALA A 368 -19.31 8.81 -3.77
C ALA A 368 -18.77 8.35 -5.14
N GLN A 369 -18.07 9.21 -5.88
CA GLN A 369 -17.55 8.86 -7.20
C GLN A 369 -16.42 7.82 -7.15
N TRP A 370 -15.55 7.88 -6.14
CA TRP A 370 -14.41 6.96 -6.02
C TRP A 370 -14.62 5.86 -4.97
N TYR A 371 -15.67 5.96 -4.13
CA TYR A 371 -15.92 5.01 -3.05
C TYR A 371 -16.65 3.75 -3.53
N SER A 372 -16.07 3.10 -4.54
CA SER A 372 -16.49 1.81 -5.05
C SER A 372 -15.33 1.14 -5.78
N VAL A 373 -15.41 -0.17 -6.05
CA VAL A 373 -14.39 -0.89 -6.81
C VAL A 373 -14.22 -0.26 -8.20
N GLU A 374 -15.32 0.00 -8.91
CA GLU A 374 -15.30 0.62 -10.23
C GLU A 374 -14.75 2.05 -10.18
N GLY A 375 -15.29 2.90 -9.30
CA GLY A 375 -14.90 4.30 -9.19
C GLY A 375 -13.43 4.47 -8.83
N SER A 376 -12.92 3.64 -7.91
CA SER A 376 -11.50 3.68 -7.53
C SER A 376 -10.58 3.23 -8.66
N CYS A 377 -10.95 2.21 -9.44
CA CYS A 377 -10.18 1.82 -10.63
C CYS A 377 -10.08 2.96 -11.64
N ARG A 378 -11.21 3.64 -11.93
CA ARG A 378 -11.24 4.81 -12.83
C ARG A 378 -10.39 5.96 -12.31
N GLN A 379 -10.46 6.24 -11.01
CA GLN A 379 -9.61 7.25 -10.37
C GLN A 379 -8.13 6.88 -10.50
N LEU A 380 -7.75 5.63 -10.21
CA LEU A 380 -6.37 5.15 -10.31
C LEU A 380 -5.79 5.33 -11.71
N ARG A 381 -6.54 5.03 -12.79
CA ARG A 381 -6.06 5.28 -14.16
C ARG A 381 -5.64 6.73 -14.38
N ARG A 382 -6.38 7.68 -13.81
CA ARG A 382 -6.05 9.12 -13.87
C ARG A 382 -4.81 9.45 -13.02
N LEU A 383 -4.78 8.98 -11.77
CA LEU A 383 -3.69 9.27 -10.82
C LEU A 383 -2.34 8.71 -11.28
N LEU A 384 -2.36 7.55 -11.93
CA LEU A 384 -1.16 6.82 -12.32
C LEU A 384 -0.69 7.17 -13.74
N CYS A 385 -1.42 8.03 -14.48
CA CYS A 385 -1.07 8.48 -15.84
C CYS A 385 -0.72 7.33 -16.78
N GLY A 386 -1.50 6.23 -16.74
CA GLY A 386 -1.30 5.05 -17.59
C GLY A 386 -0.31 4.01 -17.08
N HIS A 387 0.32 4.24 -15.91
CA HIS A 387 1.15 3.19 -15.29
C HIS A 387 0.30 1.96 -14.93
N PRO A 388 0.77 0.73 -15.19
CA PRO A 388 0.03 -0.49 -14.87
C PRO A 388 -0.25 -0.63 -13.36
N PHE A 389 -1.43 -1.16 -13.01
CA PHE A 389 -1.77 -1.50 -11.64
C PHE A 389 -2.69 -2.72 -11.57
N TYR A 390 -2.65 -3.42 -10.44
CA TYR A 390 -3.49 -4.56 -10.14
C TYR A 390 -4.47 -4.19 -9.04
N GLY A 391 -5.76 -4.15 -9.38
CA GLY A 391 -6.79 -3.82 -8.39
C GLY A 391 -6.98 -4.96 -7.40
N SER A 392 -7.20 -4.65 -6.13
CA SER A 392 -7.24 -5.66 -5.08
C SER A 392 -8.61 -5.83 -4.47
N VAL A 393 -8.95 -7.04 -4.07
CA VAL A 393 -10.21 -7.41 -3.39
C VAL A 393 -9.89 -7.87 -1.98
N LEU A 394 -10.48 -7.22 -0.96
CA LEU A 394 -10.49 -7.73 0.41
C LEU A 394 -11.68 -8.70 0.56
N ILE A 395 -11.40 -9.99 0.53
CA ILE A 395 -12.42 -11.04 0.49
C ILE A 395 -13.35 -10.97 1.71
N ASP A 396 -12.80 -10.86 2.90
CA ASP A 396 -13.54 -10.82 4.16
C ASP A 396 -14.53 -9.63 4.25
N GLN A 397 -14.22 -8.51 3.61
CA GLN A 397 -15.10 -7.36 3.57
C GLN A 397 -16.42 -7.65 2.85
N LEU A 398 -16.41 -8.62 1.95
CA LEU A 398 -17.56 -9.03 1.15
C LEU A 398 -18.30 -10.22 1.78
N ALA A 399 -17.85 -10.71 2.94
CA ALA A 399 -18.47 -11.84 3.66
C ALA A 399 -20.00 -11.76 3.83
N PRO A 400 -20.60 -10.57 4.08
CA PRO A 400 -22.06 -10.45 4.19
C PRO A 400 -22.81 -10.74 2.87
N GLN A 401 -22.14 -10.60 1.72
CA GLN A 401 -22.67 -10.79 0.37
C GLN A 401 -21.60 -11.46 -0.52
N PRO A 402 -21.32 -12.77 -0.32
CA PRO A 402 -20.19 -13.45 -0.97
C PRO A 402 -20.25 -13.43 -2.50
N GLU A 403 -21.45 -13.34 -3.09
CA GLU A 403 -21.66 -13.21 -4.53
C GLU A 403 -21.00 -11.92 -5.11
N LYS A 404 -20.71 -10.95 -4.27
CA LYS A 404 -19.95 -9.75 -4.68
C LYS A 404 -18.49 -10.04 -4.94
N ILE A 405 -17.93 -11.16 -4.43
CA ILE A 405 -16.53 -11.53 -4.67
C ILE A 405 -16.28 -11.70 -6.17
N SER A 406 -17.14 -12.47 -6.86
CA SER A 406 -17.02 -12.68 -8.31
C SER A 406 -17.14 -11.39 -9.10
N ARG A 407 -18.08 -10.52 -8.72
CA ARG A 407 -18.29 -9.20 -9.36
C ARG A 407 -17.09 -8.26 -9.13
N ALA A 408 -16.54 -8.22 -7.91
CA ALA A 408 -15.36 -7.41 -7.59
C ALA A 408 -14.13 -7.86 -8.40
N ILE A 409 -13.94 -9.18 -8.56
CA ILE A 409 -12.87 -9.74 -9.39
C ILE A 409 -13.05 -9.31 -10.85
N GLN A 410 -14.24 -9.48 -11.42
CA GLN A 410 -14.56 -9.13 -12.82
C GLN A 410 -14.37 -7.62 -13.06
N THR A 411 -14.84 -6.77 -12.14
CA THR A 411 -14.67 -5.31 -12.24
C THR A 411 -13.20 -4.91 -12.23
N ASN A 412 -12.39 -5.46 -11.32
CA ASN A 412 -10.96 -5.21 -11.31
C ASN A 412 -10.30 -5.70 -12.60
N LEU A 413 -10.61 -6.92 -13.05
CA LEU A 413 -10.07 -7.47 -14.30
C LEU A 413 -10.46 -6.64 -15.53
N SER A 414 -11.62 -6.02 -15.55
CA SER A 414 -12.03 -5.17 -16.68
C SER A 414 -11.36 -3.80 -16.72
N LEU A 415 -11.01 -3.22 -15.54
CA LEU A 415 -10.58 -1.84 -15.41
C LEU A 415 -9.11 -1.66 -15.03
N SER A 416 -8.41 -2.74 -14.67
CA SER A 416 -7.00 -2.75 -14.31
C SER A 416 -6.21 -3.80 -15.10
N ASP A 417 -4.92 -3.92 -14.84
CA ASP A 417 -4.02 -4.84 -15.55
C ASP A 417 -3.95 -6.23 -14.91
N GLY A 418 -4.78 -6.45 -13.89
CA GLY A 418 -4.92 -7.71 -13.17
C GLY A 418 -5.68 -7.54 -11.87
N VAL A 419 -5.78 -8.61 -11.09
CA VAL A 419 -6.46 -8.60 -9.80
C VAL A 419 -5.62 -9.30 -8.73
N MET A 420 -5.60 -8.72 -7.53
CA MET A 420 -5.03 -9.35 -6.34
C MET A 420 -6.14 -9.67 -5.33
N LEU A 421 -6.12 -10.87 -4.79
CA LEU A 421 -7.04 -11.30 -3.72
C LEU A 421 -6.31 -11.29 -2.36
N PHE A 422 -6.83 -10.52 -1.42
CA PHE A 422 -6.36 -10.47 -0.04
C PHE A 422 -7.42 -11.10 0.87
N ASP A 423 -7.14 -12.20 1.55
CA ASP A 423 -6.02 -13.08 1.38
C ASP A 423 -6.52 -14.56 1.40
N ILE A 424 -5.64 -15.51 1.19
CA ILE A 424 -6.01 -16.93 1.09
C ILE A 424 -6.62 -17.49 2.38
N SER A 425 -6.32 -16.93 3.58
CA SER A 425 -6.88 -17.39 4.85
C SER A 425 -8.41 -17.29 4.88
N HIS A 426 -8.99 -16.30 4.21
CA HIS A 426 -10.43 -16.14 4.12
C HIS A 426 -11.07 -17.28 3.29
N LEU A 427 -10.40 -17.72 2.22
CA LEU A 427 -10.87 -18.84 1.40
C LEU A 427 -10.66 -20.19 2.08
N ILE A 428 -9.65 -20.29 2.93
CA ILE A 428 -9.41 -21.49 3.76
C ILE A 428 -10.48 -21.60 4.84
N ALA A 429 -10.81 -20.48 5.47
CA ALA A 429 -11.84 -20.43 6.52
C ALA A 429 -13.27 -20.63 5.96
N HIS A 430 -13.50 -20.25 4.70
CA HIS A 430 -14.80 -20.30 4.04
C HIS A 430 -14.70 -21.02 2.68
N PRO A 431 -14.58 -22.36 2.65
CA PRO A 431 -14.32 -23.12 1.43
C PRO A 431 -15.34 -22.90 0.30
N GLN A 432 -16.57 -22.55 0.62
CA GLN A 432 -17.62 -22.24 -0.36
C GLN A 432 -17.32 -20.98 -1.19
N TRP A 433 -16.48 -20.06 -0.72
CA TRP A 433 -16.13 -18.84 -1.46
C TRP A 433 -15.15 -19.10 -2.62
N TRP A 434 -14.51 -20.26 -2.68
CA TRP A 434 -13.73 -20.66 -3.86
C TRP A 434 -14.58 -20.67 -5.13
N ASN A 435 -15.87 -21.05 -5.04
CA ASN A 435 -16.77 -21.02 -6.19
C ASN A 435 -16.99 -19.61 -6.72
N GLU A 436 -17.05 -18.60 -5.84
CA GLU A 436 -17.18 -17.20 -6.25
C GLU A 436 -15.89 -16.67 -6.88
N VAL A 437 -14.73 -17.10 -6.38
CA VAL A 437 -13.45 -16.79 -7.02
C VAL A 437 -13.39 -17.39 -8.43
N GLU A 438 -13.73 -18.66 -8.57
CA GLU A 438 -13.76 -19.34 -9.88
C GLU A 438 -14.70 -18.65 -10.87
N LYS A 439 -15.93 -18.33 -10.47
CA LYS A 439 -16.89 -17.57 -11.31
C LYS A 439 -16.32 -16.19 -11.72
N GLY A 440 -15.64 -15.51 -10.80
CA GLY A 440 -15.01 -14.21 -11.07
C GLY A 440 -13.90 -14.31 -12.13
N LEU A 441 -13.15 -15.41 -12.12
CA LEU A 441 -12.04 -15.64 -13.05
C LEU A 441 -12.49 -16.23 -14.40
N GLN A 442 -13.60 -16.98 -14.46
CA GLN A 442 -14.15 -17.58 -15.69
C GLN A 442 -14.61 -16.53 -16.71
N GLY A 443 -15.03 -15.35 -16.32
CA GLY A 443 -15.36 -14.25 -17.22
C GLY A 443 -14.22 -13.82 -18.15
N ARG A 444 -12.99 -14.27 -17.87
CA ARG A 444 -11.80 -14.07 -18.70
C ARG A 444 -11.75 -14.93 -19.97
N MET A 445 -12.41 -16.11 -19.96
CA MET A 445 -12.35 -17.06 -21.08
C MET A 445 -13.38 -16.76 -22.19
N GLN A 446 -14.28 -15.78 -21.99
CA GLN A 446 -15.39 -15.50 -22.90
C GLN A 446 -15.23 -14.26 -23.79
N HIS A 447 -14.11 -13.56 -23.76
CA HIS A 447 -13.80 -12.52 -24.73
C HIS A 447 -12.67 -12.96 -25.68
N PRO A 448 -12.98 -13.67 -26.79
CA PRO A 448 -12.06 -13.76 -27.89
C PRO A 448 -11.92 -12.34 -28.47
N SER A 449 -10.67 -11.91 -28.66
CA SER A 449 -10.32 -10.72 -29.39
C SER A 449 -11.18 -10.64 -30.67
N LYS A 450 -12.10 -9.68 -30.75
CA LYS A 450 -12.66 -9.31 -32.04
C LYS A 450 -11.51 -8.74 -32.88
N GLN A 451 -11.29 -9.42 -33.97
CA GLN A 451 -10.37 -9.09 -35.05
C GLN A 451 -10.54 -7.67 -35.57
#